data_fba9ad4a8dab0816df9b5805d86b55bf
#
_entry.id   fba9ad4a8dab0816df9b5805d86b55bf
#
_cell.length_a   1.000
_cell.length_b   1.000
_cell.length_c   1.000
_cell.angle_alpha   90.00
_cell.angle_beta   90.00
_cell.angle_gamma   90.00
#
_symmetry.space_group_name_H-M   'P 1'
#
loop_
_entity.id
_entity.type
_entity.pdbx_description
1 polymer ?
#
loop_
_entity_poly.entity_id
_entity_poly.type
_entity_poly.pdbx_seq_one_letter_code
_entity_poly.pdbx_strand_id
1 'polypeptide(L)'
;MEYKKTIRSDTFMIGCASDREQLDALIEDEHCEYRWILGGSDLVIERDFTVEKMRIDGEDIPIIDAKKTHRGYEVWFGSEKLKPKINREVKIEIEILTKKAKGNRTFPVYLLYPTRGLEIKFHYENANLRNVRAESFFAGRHPQAAVSSKRGKSIEIQLSNEEWVFPTSGVIFIWDV
;
A
#
# COMPACT_ATOMS: atom_id res chain seq x y z
N MET A 1 1.76 -1.78 6.17
CA MET A 1 1.66 -0.34 5.80
C MET A 1 0.96 0.38 6.93
N GLU A 2 1.47 1.56 7.30
CA GLU A 2 0.95 2.36 8.42
C GLU A 2 1.00 3.85 8.04
N TYR A 3 -0.08 4.60 8.32
CA TYR A 3 -0.18 6.04 8.04
C TYR A 3 -1.29 6.70 8.85
N LYS A 4 -1.32 8.04 8.88
CA LYS A 4 -2.37 8.85 9.51
C LYS A 4 -3.22 9.54 8.46
N LYS A 5 -4.52 9.58 8.69
CA LYS A 5 -5.51 10.19 7.80
C LYS A 5 -6.75 10.63 8.58
N THR A 6 -7.39 11.70 8.13
CA THR A 6 -8.75 12.03 8.57
C THR A 6 -9.75 11.13 7.84
N ILE A 7 -10.48 10.29 8.57
CA ILE A 7 -11.48 9.41 7.99
C ILE A 7 -12.81 10.13 7.77
N ARG A 8 -13.51 9.74 6.69
CA ARG A 8 -14.82 10.30 6.32
C ARG A 8 -15.93 9.26 6.38
N SER A 9 -15.60 8.00 6.61
CA SER A 9 -16.53 6.88 6.66
C SER A 9 -16.19 5.95 7.81
N ASP A 10 -17.15 5.17 8.25
CA ASP A 10 -16.98 4.02 9.15
C ASP A 10 -16.75 2.71 8.40
N THR A 11 -16.71 2.79 7.07
CA THR A 11 -16.44 1.66 6.16
C THR A 11 -15.33 2.01 5.18
N PHE A 12 -14.51 1.01 4.86
CA PHE A 12 -13.35 1.14 3.98
C PHE A 12 -13.27 -0.07 3.06
N MET A 13 -12.78 0.13 1.85
CA MET A 13 -12.55 -0.93 0.90
C MET A 13 -11.06 -1.00 0.54
N ILE A 14 -10.53 -2.21 0.47
CA ILE A 14 -9.22 -2.50 -0.08
C ILE A 14 -9.45 -3.30 -1.35
N GLY A 15 -9.00 -2.76 -2.48
CA GLY A 15 -9.21 -3.33 -3.79
C GLY A 15 -7.95 -3.97 -4.38
N CYS A 16 -8.13 -5.08 -5.12
CA CYS A 16 -7.09 -5.68 -5.93
C CYS A 16 -7.57 -5.87 -7.37
N ALA A 17 -6.90 -5.18 -8.29
CA ALA A 17 -7.16 -5.24 -9.72
C ALA A 17 -6.27 -6.28 -10.43
N SER A 18 -6.73 -6.87 -11.52
CA SER A 18 -5.95 -7.72 -12.43
C SER A 18 -5.39 -6.95 -13.63
N ASP A 19 -5.97 -5.81 -13.95
CA ASP A 19 -5.62 -4.99 -15.09
C ASP A 19 -5.79 -3.49 -14.80
N ARG A 20 -5.49 -2.68 -15.79
CA ARG A 20 -5.52 -1.22 -15.68
C ARG A 20 -6.94 -0.66 -15.56
N GLU A 21 -7.90 -1.21 -16.28
CA GLU A 21 -9.29 -0.75 -16.28
C GLU A 21 -9.91 -0.93 -14.89
N GLN A 22 -9.71 -2.10 -14.30
CA GLN A 22 -10.13 -2.37 -12.92
C GLN A 22 -9.45 -1.45 -11.92
N LEU A 23 -8.14 -1.19 -12.08
CA LEU A 23 -7.40 -0.30 -11.20
C LEU A 23 -7.95 1.13 -11.28
N ASP A 24 -8.23 1.63 -12.47
CA ASP A 24 -8.79 2.96 -12.68
C ASP A 24 -10.18 3.08 -12.05
N ALA A 25 -11.04 2.06 -12.17
CA ALA A 25 -12.33 2.01 -11.50
C ALA A 25 -12.24 1.99 -9.96
N LEU A 26 -11.20 1.34 -9.39
CA LEU A 26 -10.93 1.41 -7.95
C LEU A 26 -10.43 2.79 -7.51
N ILE A 27 -9.73 3.53 -8.39
CA ILE A 27 -9.25 4.88 -8.10
C ILE A 27 -10.41 5.87 -7.92
N GLU A 28 -11.49 5.68 -8.66
CA GLU A 28 -12.66 6.57 -8.64
C GLU A 28 -13.57 6.34 -7.43
N ASP A 29 -13.41 5.22 -6.70
CA ASP A 29 -14.23 4.90 -5.53
C ASP A 29 -13.71 5.60 -4.27
N GLU A 30 -14.53 6.47 -3.68
CA GLU A 30 -14.19 7.21 -2.46
C GLU A 30 -13.98 6.34 -1.21
N HIS A 31 -14.55 5.12 -1.19
CA HIS A 31 -14.37 4.14 -0.12
C HIS A 31 -13.08 3.33 -0.28
N CYS A 32 -12.43 3.41 -1.46
CA CYS A 32 -11.21 2.68 -1.73
C CYS A 32 -10.03 3.29 -0.96
N GLU A 33 -9.77 2.73 0.21
CA GLU A 33 -8.68 3.18 1.07
C GLU A 33 -7.31 2.81 0.51
N TYR A 34 -7.21 1.61 -0.04
CA TYR A 34 -5.99 1.15 -0.66
C TYR A 34 -6.28 0.23 -1.85
N ARG A 35 -5.42 0.29 -2.85
CA ARG A 35 -5.54 -0.51 -4.07
C ARG A 35 -4.24 -1.15 -4.46
N TRP A 36 -4.34 -2.34 -4.99
CA TRP A 36 -3.23 -3.13 -5.47
C TRP A 36 -3.49 -3.58 -6.90
N ILE A 37 -2.45 -3.86 -7.66
CA ILE A 37 -2.55 -4.53 -8.94
C ILE A 37 -1.75 -5.83 -8.90
N LEU A 38 -2.41 -6.94 -9.15
CA LEU A 38 -1.80 -8.25 -9.21
C LEU A 38 -1.53 -8.61 -10.67
N GLY A 39 -0.32 -8.29 -11.15
CA GLY A 39 0.09 -8.60 -12.53
C GLY A 39 0.69 -10.00 -12.64
N GLY A 40 0.26 -10.74 -13.65
CA GLY A 40 0.76 -12.08 -14.00
C GLY A 40 -0.35 -13.00 -14.43
N SER A 41 -0.20 -13.66 -15.59
CA SER A 41 -1.23 -14.56 -16.17
C SER A 41 -1.49 -15.83 -15.36
N ASP A 42 -0.58 -16.18 -14.46
CA ASP A 42 -0.61 -17.37 -13.60
C ASP A 42 -1.12 -17.08 -12.18
N LEU A 43 -1.46 -15.82 -11.89
CA LEU A 43 -1.97 -15.39 -10.58
C LEU A 43 -3.50 -15.29 -10.61
N VAL A 44 -4.12 -15.73 -9.52
CA VAL A 44 -5.57 -15.67 -9.30
C VAL A 44 -5.80 -14.78 -8.07
N ILE A 45 -6.48 -13.66 -8.25
CA ILE A 45 -6.60 -12.61 -7.23
C ILE A 45 -7.13 -13.20 -5.91
N GLU A 46 -8.22 -13.95 -5.94
CA GLU A 46 -8.88 -14.48 -4.75
C GLU A 46 -8.00 -15.46 -3.94
N ARG A 47 -7.00 -16.06 -4.59
CA ARG A 47 -6.06 -16.98 -3.97
C ARG A 47 -4.74 -16.33 -3.59
N ASP A 48 -4.29 -15.38 -4.41
CA ASP A 48 -2.92 -14.87 -4.39
C ASP A 48 -2.82 -13.46 -3.82
N PHE A 49 -3.96 -12.90 -3.37
CA PHE A 49 -4.07 -11.64 -2.65
C PHE A 49 -4.98 -11.81 -1.42
N THR A 50 -4.48 -11.44 -0.26
CA THR A 50 -5.24 -11.49 1.00
C THR A 50 -4.95 -10.23 1.82
N VAL A 51 -5.99 -9.61 2.35
CA VAL A 51 -5.83 -8.58 3.38
C VAL A 51 -5.91 -9.27 4.73
N GLU A 52 -4.75 -9.43 5.37
CA GLU A 52 -4.62 -10.15 6.65
C GLU A 52 -5.23 -9.34 7.79
N LYS A 53 -5.07 -8.02 7.74
CA LYS A 53 -5.45 -7.16 8.84
C LYS A 53 -5.69 -5.72 8.39
N MET A 54 -6.67 -5.08 9.03
CA MET A 54 -6.83 -3.63 9.06
C MET A 54 -7.04 -3.18 10.50
N ARG A 55 -6.27 -2.17 10.94
CA ARG A 55 -6.43 -1.55 12.26
C ARG A 55 -6.61 -0.06 12.14
N ILE A 56 -7.40 0.50 13.06
CA ILE A 56 -7.55 1.95 13.23
C ILE A 56 -7.29 2.28 14.69
N ASP A 57 -6.25 3.10 14.95
CA ASP A 57 -5.74 3.43 16.29
C ASP A 57 -5.43 2.18 17.13
N GLY A 58 -4.89 1.14 16.49
CA GLY A 58 -4.53 -0.13 17.13
C GLY A 58 -5.67 -1.11 17.34
N GLU A 59 -6.92 -0.75 17.04
CA GLU A 59 -8.08 -1.64 17.11
C GLU A 59 -8.28 -2.38 15.78
N ASP A 60 -8.45 -3.69 15.81
CA ASP A 60 -8.76 -4.50 14.63
C ASP A 60 -10.16 -4.16 14.10
N ILE A 61 -10.25 -3.89 12.81
CA ILE A 61 -11.51 -3.63 12.12
C ILE A 61 -11.93 -4.90 11.36
N PRO A 62 -13.14 -5.43 11.61
CA PRO A 62 -13.57 -6.67 11.00
C PRO A 62 -13.83 -6.50 9.49
N ILE A 63 -13.60 -7.58 8.74
CA ILE A 63 -14.08 -7.74 7.38
C ILE A 63 -15.59 -7.91 7.44
N ILE A 64 -16.33 -7.11 6.70
CA ILE A 64 -17.78 -7.17 6.59
C ILE A 64 -18.25 -7.77 5.26
N ASP A 65 -17.42 -7.71 4.21
CA ASP A 65 -17.70 -8.32 2.91
C ASP A 65 -16.39 -8.56 2.15
N ALA A 66 -16.36 -9.60 1.30
CA ALA A 66 -15.25 -9.85 0.39
C ALA A 66 -15.79 -10.49 -0.89
N LYS A 67 -15.63 -9.80 -2.02
CA LYS A 67 -16.25 -10.24 -3.28
C LYS A 67 -15.47 -9.84 -4.52
N LYS A 68 -15.67 -10.61 -5.58
CA LYS A 68 -15.23 -10.25 -6.92
C LYS A 68 -16.30 -9.40 -7.60
N THR A 69 -15.87 -8.30 -8.20
CA THR A 69 -16.72 -7.39 -8.96
C THR A 69 -16.11 -7.11 -10.33
N HIS A 70 -16.74 -6.27 -11.14
CA HIS A 70 -16.14 -5.77 -12.38
C HIS A 70 -14.88 -4.93 -12.15
N ARG A 71 -14.69 -4.39 -10.93
CA ARG A 71 -13.52 -3.61 -10.52
C ARG A 71 -12.37 -4.46 -9.94
N GLY A 72 -12.51 -5.79 -9.94
CA GLY A 72 -11.54 -6.72 -9.37
C GLY A 72 -12.04 -7.39 -8.10
N TYR A 73 -11.18 -7.59 -7.12
CA TYR A 73 -11.51 -8.19 -5.82
C TYR A 73 -11.53 -7.12 -4.75
N GLU A 74 -12.63 -7.02 -4.03
CA GLU A 74 -12.89 -6.01 -3.03
C GLU A 74 -13.02 -6.67 -1.65
N VAL A 75 -12.27 -6.16 -0.68
CA VAL A 75 -12.38 -6.55 0.73
C VAL A 75 -12.85 -5.33 1.52
N TRP A 76 -14.03 -5.42 2.11
CA TRP A 76 -14.68 -4.36 2.85
C TRP A 76 -14.52 -4.54 4.35
N PHE A 77 -14.15 -3.48 5.01
CA PHE A 77 -13.98 -3.37 6.45
C PHE A 77 -14.94 -2.35 7.00
N GLY A 78 -15.48 -2.58 8.19
CA GLY A 78 -16.36 -1.61 8.82
C GLY A 78 -16.65 -1.92 10.26
N SER A 79 -16.95 -0.86 11.04
CA SER A 79 -17.30 -0.98 12.45
C SER A 79 -18.08 0.24 12.93
N GLU A 80 -19.19 0.00 13.63
CA GLU A 80 -19.96 1.05 14.33
C GLU A 80 -19.08 1.89 15.30
N LYS A 81 -18.01 1.30 15.84
CA LYS A 81 -17.06 1.98 16.71
C LYS A 81 -16.29 3.11 16.02
N LEU A 82 -16.29 3.15 14.70
CA LEU A 82 -15.64 4.19 13.91
C LEU A 82 -16.47 5.47 13.76
N LYS A 83 -17.79 5.39 13.96
CA LYS A 83 -18.67 6.56 13.83
C LYS A 83 -18.21 7.78 14.64
N PRO A 84 -17.78 7.64 15.92
CA PRO A 84 -17.26 8.78 16.69
C PRO A 84 -15.92 9.32 16.18
N LYS A 85 -15.20 8.56 15.33
CA LYS A 85 -13.90 8.93 14.75
C LYS A 85 -14.04 9.62 13.40
N ILE A 86 -15.23 9.64 12.79
CA ILE A 86 -15.48 10.35 11.52
C ILE A 86 -15.10 11.83 11.66
N ASN A 87 -14.39 12.37 10.67
CA ASN A 87 -13.79 13.70 10.64
C ASN A 87 -12.67 13.92 11.68
N ARG A 88 -12.08 12.84 12.20
CA ARG A 88 -10.89 12.90 13.05
C ARG A 88 -9.71 12.24 12.35
N GLU A 89 -8.51 12.71 12.68
CA GLU A 89 -7.27 12.04 12.28
C GLU A 89 -7.14 10.75 13.08
N VAL A 90 -6.88 9.66 12.40
CA VAL A 90 -6.65 8.32 12.96
C VAL A 90 -5.40 7.72 12.35
N LYS A 91 -4.81 6.76 13.04
CA LYS A 91 -3.74 5.92 12.54
C LYS A 91 -4.35 4.68 11.87
N ILE A 92 -4.03 4.46 10.60
CA ILE A 92 -4.46 3.28 9.83
C ILE A 92 -3.27 2.34 9.65
N GLU A 93 -3.48 1.06 9.93
CA GLU A 93 -2.53 -0.02 9.67
C GLU A 93 -3.18 -1.06 8.77
N ILE A 94 -2.51 -1.43 7.66
CA ILE A 94 -2.98 -2.44 6.72
C ILE A 94 -1.87 -3.47 6.50
N GLU A 95 -2.22 -4.74 6.61
CA GLU A 95 -1.35 -5.87 6.33
C GLU A 95 -1.92 -6.68 5.16
N ILE A 96 -1.12 -6.80 4.11
CA ILE A 96 -1.50 -7.49 2.88
C ILE A 96 -0.48 -8.58 2.60
N LEU A 97 -0.96 -9.78 2.33
CA LEU A 97 -0.19 -10.88 1.78
C LEU A 97 -0.50 -11.02 0.30
N THR A 98 0.51 -11.01 -0.53
CA THR A 98 0.35 -11.18 -1.97
C THR A 98 1.49 -11.97 -2.58
N LYS A 99 1.17 -12.76 -3.61
CA LYS A 99 2.19 -13.43 -4.42
C LYS A 99 2.65 -12.53 -5.55
N LYS A 100 3.87 -12.76 -6.00
CA LYS A 100 4.43 -12.15 -7.21
C LYS A 100 4.70 -13.21 -8.26
N ALA A 101 4.46 -12.87 -9.51
CA ALA A 101 4.80 -13.71 -10.64
C ALA A 101 6.31 -14.00 -10.67
N LYS A 102 6.70 -15.25 -11.03
CA LYS A 102 8.09 -15.62 -11.25
C LYS A 102 8.70 -14.70 -12.32
N GLY A 103 9.90 -14.19 -12.05
CA GLY A 103 10.58 -13.26 -12.97
C GLY A 103 10.27 -11.78 -12.76
N ASN A 104 9.30 -11.42 -11.95
CA ASN A 104 9.12 -10.04 -11.56
C ASN A 104 10.26 -9.63 -10.60
N ARG A 105 11.07 -8.66 -11.03
CA ARG A 105 12.28 -8.20 -10.32
C ARG A 105 12.10 -6.84 -9.64
N THR A 106 10.87 -6.37 -9.53
CA THR A 106 10.57 -5.07 -8.95
C THR A 106 9.42 -5.13 -7.97
N PHE A 107 9.45 -4.26 -6.97
CA PHE A 107 8.34 -4.01 -6.05
C PHE A 107 8.14 -2.50 -5.92
N PRO A 108 7.17 -1.93 -6.65
CA PRO A 108 6.85 -0.53 -6.56
C PRO A 108 5.94 -0.25 -5.36
N VAL A 109 6.22 0.85 -4.67
CA VAL A 109 5.36 1.44 -3.64
C VAL A 109 4.99 2.84 -4.12
N TYR A 110 3.74 3.04 -4.48
CA TYR A 110 3.22 4.33 -4.92
C TYR A 110 2.50 5.05 -3.79
N LEU A 111 2.72 6.35 -3.67
CA LEU A 111 1.97 7.19 -2.77
C LEU A 111 0.69 7.65 -3.46
N LEU A 112 -0.45 7.33 -2.85
CA LEU A 112 -1.76 7.60 -3.39
C LEU A 112 -2.29 8.99 -2.98
N TYR A 113 -1.79 9.50 -1.85
CA TYR A 113 -2.22 10.74 -1.24
C TYR A 113 -1.03 11.62 -0.89
N PRO A 114 -1.21 12.95 -0.77
CA PRO A 114 -0.19 13.81 -0.19
C PRO A 114 0.22 13.26 1.18
N THR A 115 1.51 12.98 1.34
CA THR A 115 2.08 12.33 2.52
C THR A 115 3.15 13.22 3.12
N ARG A 116 3.13 13.36 4.43
CA ARG A 116 4.14 14.07 5.19
C ARG A 116 4.90 13.10 6.09
N GLY A 117 6.22 13.16 6.03
CA GLY A 117 7.04 12.24 6.82
C GLY A 117 6.91 10.80 6.36
N LEU A 118 7.62 10.42 5.30
CA LEU A 118 7.57 9.08 4.72
C LEU A 118 8.66 8.20 5.31
N GLU A 119 8.27 7.00 5.77
CA GLU A 119 9.19 5.93 6.10
C GLU A 119 8.74 4.65 5.40
N ILE A 120 9.64 4.05 4.61
CA ILE A 120 9.42 2.77 3.93
C ILE A 120 10.54 1.83 4.32
N LYS A 121 10.18 0.65 4.86
CA LYS A 121 11.13 -0.43 5.17
C LYS A 121 10.83 -1.64 4.29
N PHE A 122 11.82 -2.10 3.57
CA PHE A 122 11.76 -3.30 2.75
C PHE A 122 12.66 -4.39 3.35
N HIS A 123 12.03 -5.40 3.95
CA HIS A 123 12.72 -6.57 4.52
C HIS A 123 12.67 -7.72 3.53
N TYR A 124 13.83 -8.34 3.28
CA TYR A 124 13.96 -9.47 2.35
C TYR A 124 14.82 -10.61 2.92
N GLU A 125 14.82 -10.74 4.26
CA GLU A 125 15.66 -11.73 4.97
C GLU A 125 15.31 -13.16 4.58
N ASN A 126 14.03 -13.44 4.38
CA ASN A 126 13.52 -14.77 4.04
C ASN A 126 13.37 -14.99 2.53
N ALA A 127 13.81 -14.03 1.72
CA ALA A 127 13.74 -14.10 0.26
C ALA A 127 15.15 -14.31 -0.33
N ASN A 128 15.24 -15.15 -1.36
CA ASN A 128 16.50 -15.39 -2.07
C ASN A 128 16.75 -14.28 -3.12
N LEU A 129 16.76 -13.02 -2.68
CA LEU A 129 16.99 -11.87 -3.53
C LEU A 129 18.44 -11.43 -3.47
N ARG A 130 19.01 -11.08 -4.63
CA ARG A 130 20.41 -10.59 -4.78
C ARG A 130 20.39 -9.15 -5.25
N ASN A 131 21.45 -8.41 -4.94
CA ASN A 131 21.68 -7.04 -5.44
C ASN A 131 20.47 -6.11 -5.25
N VAL A 132 19.77 -6.26 -4.12
CA VAL A 132 18.59 -5.43 -3.85
C VAL A 132 18.99 -3.98 -3.70
N ARG A 133 18.31 -3.11 -4.45
CA ARG A 133 18.45 -1.65 -4.40
C ARG A 133 17.08 -0.98 -4.44
N ALA A 134 17.04 0.27 -4.05
CA ALA A 134 15.84 1.09 -4.09
C ALA A 134 16.11 2.34 -4.94
N GLU A 135 15.13 2.68 -5.77
CA GLU A 135 15.09 3.91 -6.56
C GLU A 135 13.87 4.70 -6.12
N SER A 136 14.09 5.93 -5.67
CA SER A 136 13.01 6.83 -5.28
C SER A 136 12.71 7.84 -6.39
N PHE A 137 11.44 8.16 -6.58
CA PHE A 137 10.96 9.18 -7.49
C PHE A 137 9.91 10.02 -6.77
N PHE A 138 10.27 11.26 -6.46
CA PHE A 138 9.38 12.16 -5.72
C PHE A 138 9.01 13.36 -6.57
N ALA A 139 7.70 13.58 -6.73
CA ALA A 139 7.16 14.79 -7.35
C ALA A 139 7.19 15.93 -6.33
N GLY A 140 7.83 17.04 -6.67
CA GLY A 140 7.94 18.21 -5.82
C GLY A 140 8.88 19.28 -6.41
N ARG A 141 8.85 20.48 -5.85
CA ARG A 141 9.69 21.61 -6.29
C ARG A 141 11.18 21.38 -6.04
N HIS A 142 11.52 20.59 -5.04
CA HIS A 142 12.86 20.17 -4.72
C HIS A 142 12.86 18.66 -4.57
N PRO A 143 13.59 17.91 -5.42
CA PRO A 143 13.78 16.49 -5.21
C PRO A 143 14.53 16.33 -3.88
N GLN A 144 13.81 15.94 -2.88
CA GLN A 144 14.36 15.72 -1.55
C GLN A 144 15.19 14.45 -1.59
N ALA A 145 16.38 14.53 -1.06
CA ALA A 145 17.22 13.38 -0.91
C ALA A 145 16.61 12.46 0.18
N ALA A 146 15.90 11.44 -0.27
CA ALA A 146 15.55 10.35 0.63
C ALA A 146 16.84 9.74 1.17
N VAL A 147 16.95 9.66 2.49
CA VAL A 147 18.06 8.94 3.11
C VAL A 147 17.78 7.45 2.94
N SER A 148 18.56 6.80 2.07
CA SER A 148 18.52 5.35 1.93
C SER A 148 19.58 4.74 2.82
N SER A 149 19.20 3.87 3.72
CA SER A 149 20.13 3.08 4.53
C SER A 149 19.90 1.59 4.27
N LYS A 150 21.00 0.84 4.05
CA LYS A 150 20.96 -0.62 3.91
C LYS A 150 21.60 -1.25 5.14
N ARG A 151 20.83 -2.04 5.87
CA ARG A 151 21.32 -2.81 7.02
C ARG A 151 20.99 -4.29 6.84
N GLY A 152 22.02 -5.11 6.65
CA GLY A 152 21.82 -6.55 6.41
C GLY A 152 20.94 -6.79 5.17
N LYS A 153 19.82 -7.48 5.37
CA LYS A 153 18.81 -7.77 4.33
C LYS A 153 17.56 -6.88 4.47
N SER A 154 17.77 -5.60 4.76
CA SER A 154 16.70 -4.59 4.74
C SER A 154 17.19 -3.30 4.09
N ILE A 155 16.28 -2.59 3.45
CA ILE A 155 16.48 -1.23 2.94
C ILE A 155 15.42 -0.34 3.56
N GLU A 156 15.85 0.78 4.12
CA GLU A 156 14.99 1.78 4.71
C GLU A 156 15.12 3.07 3.91
N ILE A 157 14.00 3.65 3.53
CA ILE A 157 13.88 4.94 2.86
C ILE A 157 13.14 5.87 3.80
N GLN A 158 13.74 7.00 4.15
CA GLN A 158 13.17 7.95 5.06
C GLN A 158 13.25 9.36 4.49
N LEU A 159 12.13 10.09 4.59
CA LEU A 159 12.04 11.52 4.35
C LEU A 159 11.80 12.25 5.67
N SER A 160 12.24 13.51 5.75
CA SER A 160 12.00 14.36 6.92
C SER A 160 10.49 14.49 7.21
N ASN A 161 10.15 14.53 8.49
CA ASN A 161 8.78 14.78 8.95
C ASN A 161 8.22 16.15 8.56
N GLU A 162 9.07 17.07 8.11
CA GLU A 162 8.68 18.40 7.63
C GLU A 162 8.33 18.44 6.14
N GLU A 163 8.66 17.36 5.41
CA GLU A 163 8.57 17.32 3.96
C GLU A 163 7.30 16.66 3.45
N TRP A 164 6.66 17.32 2.49
CA TRP A 164 5.51 16.80 1.78
C TRP A 164 5.91 16.09 0.48
N VAL A 165 5.37 14.92 0.28
CA VAL A 165 5.46 14.15 -0.97
C VAL A 165 4.06 14.07 -1.58
N PHE A 166 3.97 14.31 -2.88
CA PHE A 166 2.69 14.35 -3.59
C PHE A 166 2.39 13.03 -4.32
N PRO A 167 1.14 12.79 -4.70
CA PRO A 167 0.77 11.66 -5.55
C PRO A 167 1.64 11.59 -6.81
N THR A 168 1.77 10.42 -7.39
CA THR A 168 2.72 10.07 -8.46
C THR A 168 4.17 9.87 -7.99
N SER A 169 4.43 10.05 -6.71
CA SER A 169 5.70 9.73 -6.07
C SER A 169 5.74 8.29 -5.57
N GLY A 170 6.94 7.79 -5.33
CA GLY A 170 7.09 6.46 -4.77
C GLY A 170 8.53 5.97 -4.67
N VAL A 171 8.63 4.69 -4.38
CA VAL A 171 9.89 3.95 -4.33
C VAL A 171 9.73 2.64 -5.09
N ILE A 172 10.70 2.28 -5.89
CA ILE A 172 10.77 0.98 -6.55
C ILE A 172 11.95 0.22 -5.95
N PHE A 173 11.69 -0.94 -5.36
CA PHE A 173 12.72 -1.90 -5.00
C PHE A 173 13.01 -2.80 -6.19
N ILE A 174 14.26 -3.04 -6.49
CA ILE A 174 14.74 -3.78 -7.65
C ILE A 174 15.75 -4.82 -7.16
N TRP A 175 15.71 -6.03 -7.71
CA TRP A 175 16.62 -7.11 -7.35
C TRP A 175 16.96 -8.02 -8.52
N ASP A 176 18.01 -8.82 -8.35
CA ASP A 176 18.36 -9.94 -9.20
C ASP A 176 17.85 -11.25 -8.56
N VAL A 177 17.64 -12.27 -9.38
CA VAL A 177 17.20 -13.61 -8.98
C VAL A 177 18.38 -14.57 -9.01
#